data_174c41dfb36baeb3708ea231c80e1498
#
_entry.id   174c41dfb36baeb3708ea231c80e1498
#
_cell.length_a   1.000
_cell.length_b   1.000
_cell.length_c   1.000
_cell.angle_alpha   90.00
_cell.angle_beta   90.00
_cell.angle_gamma   90.00
#
_symmetry.space_group_name_H-M   'P 1'
#
loop_
_entity.id
_entity.type
_entity.pdbx_description
1 polymer ?
#
loop_
_entity_poly.entity_id
_entity_poly.type
_entity_poly.pdbx_seq_one_letter_code
_entity_poly.pdbx_strand_id
1 'polypeptide(L)'
;MKTMFHALFALLLMVGVNLQAHAADPNPDLLKVALLPDENASELIKRNQPLKDYLESTLGKEIQLIVTTDYSSMIEAMRFGRIDLAYFGPLSYVMAKSKSDIEPFAVMVVDGKPTYRSIIIANADAGLDSFADIKGKNMAYGDRASTSSHLIPKTVLLERAGLEADKDYEAHFVGTHDAVAVNVANGNADAGGLSEVIFEHVTDRGLIDRNKVKVLGYSDEFPQYPWAMRSNLDPELKTRIQNAFIQIDDPEILKSLKAEGFAPITDADYNVIRAMGGLLNLDFSKM
;
A
#
# COMPACT_ATOMS: atom_id res chain seq x y z
N MET A 1 63.20 36.03 -38.80
CA MET A 1 62.12 35.07 -39.10
C MET A 1 61.21 35.08 -37.92
N LYS A 2 60.04 35.70 -38.06
CA LYS A 2 59.10 35.92 -37.01
C LYS A 2 57.98 34.90 -37.14
N THR A 3 57.82 33.99 -36.17
CA THR A 3 56.72 33.03 -36.08
C THR A 3 55.54 33.67 -35.29
N MET A 4 54.43 33.93 -35.98
CA MET A 4 53.19 34.38 -35.37
C MET A 4 52.42 33.19 -34.75
N PHE A 5 52.24 33.24 -33.43
CA PHE A 5 51.33 32.33 -32.73
C PHE A 5 49.92 32.88 -32.84
N HIS A 6 49.02 32.11 -33.48
CA HIS A 6 47.59 32.42 -33.48
C HIS A 6 46.94 31.69 -32.29
N ALA A 7 46.56 32.45 -31.26
CA ALA A 7 45.74 31.95 -30.17
C ALA A 7 44.26 31.89 -30.63
N LEU A 8 43.75 30.67 -30.81
CA LEU A 8 42.36 30.44 -31.09
C LEU A 8 41.58 30.42 -29.76
N PHE A 9 40.83 31.47 -29.49
CA PHE A 9 39.99 31.57 -28.29
C PHE A 9 38.67 30.85 -28.60
N ALA A 10 38.53 29.59 -28.11
CA ALA A 10 37.29 28.85 -28.24
C ALA A 10 36.31 29.33 -27.15
N LEU A 11 35.31 30.12 -27.60
CA LEU A 11 34.18 30.54 -26.78
C LEU A 11 33.25 29.35 -26.54
N LEU A 12 33.39 28.67 -25.40
CA LEU A 12 32.44 27.65 -24.95
C LEU A 12 31.15 28.33 -24.50
N LEU A 13 30.14 28.37 -25.38
CA LEU A 13 28.77 28.66 -25.00
C LEU A 13 28.25 27.55 -24.09
N MET A 14 28.31 27.77 -22.78
CA MET A 14 27.54 26.95 -21.84
C MET A 14 26.06 27.27 -22.03
N VAL A 15 25.38 26.47 -22.82
CA VAL A 15 23.94 26.40 -22.79
C VAL A 15 23.56 25.76 -21.47
N GLY A 16 23.31 26.59 -20.46
CA GLY A 16 22.73 26.17 -19.21
C GLY A 16 21.32 25.63 -19.48
N VAL A 17 21.20 24.32 -19.60
CA VAL A 17 19.89 23.67 -19.54
C VAL A 17 19.40 23.87 -18.11
N ASN A 18 18.59 24.91 -17.91
CA ASN A 18 17.81 25.06 -16.69
C ASN A 18 16.83 23.88 -16.65
N LEU A 19 17.22 22.78 -16.01
CA LEU A 19 16.31 21.77 -15.50
C LEU A 19 15.48 22.44 -14.38
N GLN A 20 14.52 23.26 -14.77
CA GLN A 20 13.47 23.64 -13.85
C GLN A 20 12.73 22.34 -13.51
N ALA A 21 12.89 21.87 -12.28
CA ALA A 21 11.97 20.91 -11.71
C ALA A 21 10.58 21.56 -11.81
N HIS A 22 9.79 21.17 -12.81
CA HIS A 22 8.41 21.62 -12.91
C HIS A 22 7.72 21.10 -11.68
N ALA A 23 7.29 22.00 -10.80
CA ALA A 23 6.36 21.64 -9.73
C ALA A 23 5.14 20.97 -10.40
N ALA A 24 4.70 19.85 -9.81
CA ALA A 24 3.54 19.15 -10.36
C ALA A 24 2.34 20.09 -10.43
N ASP A 25 1.60 20.06 -11.54
CA ASP A 25 0.43 20.92 -11.79
C ASP A 25 -0.57 20.75 -10.61
N PRO A 26 -0.98 21.84 -9.95
CA PRO A 26 -1.94 21.76 -8.85
C PRO A 26 -3.37 21.38 -9.31
N ASN A 27 -3.70 21.55 -10.58
CA ASN A 27 -5.02 21.23 -11.12
C ASN A 27 -4.94 20.49 -12.48
N PRO A 28 -4.30 19.31 -12.53
CA PRO A 28 -4.06 18.60 -13.78
C PRO A 28 -5.37 18.13 -14.42
N ASP A 29 -5.42 18.08 -15.76
CA ASP A 29 -6.55 17.53 -16.51
C ASP A 29 -6.60 15.99 -16.40
N LEU A 30 -5.45 15.34 -16.27
CA LEU A 30 -5.28 13.92 -16.04
C LEU A 30 -4.81 13.67 -14.60
N LEU A 31 -5.66 13.06 -13.77
CA LEU A 31 -5.29 12.60 -12.43
C LEU A 31 -4.73 11.17 -12.49
N LYS A 32 -3.52 11.01 -12.01
CA LYS A 32 -2.84 9.72 -11.89
C LYS A 32 -3.13 9.11 -10.53
N VAL A 33 -3.87 8.01 -10.53
CA VAL A 33 -4.39 7.35 -9.33
C VAL A 33 -3.70 6.00 -9.17
N ALA A 34 -2.85 5.88 -8.16
CA ALA A 34 -2.14 4.64 -7.87
C ALA A 34 -2.95 3.73 -6.95
N LEU A 35 -3.01 2.46 -7.33
CA LEU A 35 -3.56 1.38 -6.52
C LEU A 35 -2.40 0.60 -5.90
N LEU A 36 -2.52 0.27 -4.62
CA LEU A 36 -1.51 -0.49 -3.90
C LEU A 36 -1.30 -1.86 -4.56
N PRO A 37 -0.06 -2.27 -4.86
CA PRO A 37 0.21 -3.57 -5.49
C PRO A 37 0.20 -4.72 -4.45
N ASP A 38 -0.90 -4.87 -3.72
CA ASP A 38 -1.09 -5.85 -2.66
C ASP A 38 -1.72 -7.17 -3.12
N GLU A 39 -2.27 -7.17 -4.34
CA GLU A 39 -2.79 -8.32 -5.05
C GLU A 39 -2.36 -8.27 -6.53
N ASN A 40 -2.86 -9.20 -7.36
CA ASN A 40 -2.61 -9.22 -8.80
C ASN A 40 -3.03 -7.90 -9.48
N ALA A 41 -2.11 -7.28 -10.23
CA ALA A 41 -2.32 -5.96 -10.83
C ALA A 41 -3.51 -5.89 -11.80
N SER A 42 -3.74 -6.93 -12.60
CA SER A 42 -4.87 -6.97 -13.55
C SER A 42 -6.21 -7.00 -12.83
N GLU A 43 -6.30 -7.72 -11.70
CA GLU A 43 -7.50 -7.78 -10.87
C GLU A 43 -7.75 -6.47 -10.14
N LEU A 44 -6.68 -5.82 -9.64
CA LEU A 44 -6.80 -4.49 -9.02
C LEU A 44 -7.37 -3.47 -10.01
N ILE A 45 -6.83 -3.39 -11.23
CA ILE A 45 -7.33 -2.48 -12.28
C ILE A 45 -8.79 -2.79 -12.62
N LYS A 46 -9.12 -4.07 -12.86
CA LYS A 46 -10.48 -4.48 -13.21
C LYS A 46 -11.50 -4.13 -12.13
N ARG A 47 -11.16 -4.41 -10.86
CA ARG A 47 -12.03 -4.14 -9.71
C ARG A 47 -12.27 -2.65 -9.49
N ASN A 48 -11.31 -1.80 -9.81
CA ASN A 48 -11.39 -0.35 -9.65
C ASN A 48 -11.90 0.39 -10.90
N GLN A 49 -12.29 -0.32 -11.97
CA GLN A 49 -12.83 0.33 -13.17
C GLN A 49 -14.12 1.11 -12.90
N PRO A 50 -15.12 0.59 -12.15
CA PRO A 50 -16.32 1.37 -11.82
C PRO A 50 -16.01 2.64 -11.03
N LEU A 51 -15.07 2.58 -10.08
CA LEU A 51 -14.61 3.76 -9.34
C LEU A 51 -13.96 4.79 -10.26
N LYS A 52 -13.11 4.34 -11.21
CA LYS A 52 -12.50 5.21 -12.21
C LYS A 52 -13.55 5.97 -13.01
N ASP A 53 -14.51 5.25 -13.59
CA ASP A 53 -15.56 5.83 -14.46
C ASP A 53 -16.42 6.84 -13.68
N TYR A 54 -16.75 6.54 -12.43
CA TYR A 54 -17.44 7.46 -11.52
C TYR A 54 -16.63 8.73 -11.25
N LEU A 55 -15.33 8.60 -10.93
CA LEU A 55 -14.47 9.76 -10.67
C LEU A 55 -14.30 10.64 -11.90
N GLU A 56 -14.17 10.06 -13.09
CA GLU A 56 -14.12 10.80 -14.36
C GLU A 56 -15.38 11.64 -14.56
N SER A 57 -16.54 11.03 -14.38
CA SER A 57 -17.83 11.73 -14.55
C SER A 57 -18.06 12.81 -13.50
N THR A 58 -17.66 12.56 -12.24
CA THR A 58 -17.92 13.47 -11.10
C THR A 58 -16.94 14.65 -11.09
N LEU A 59 -15.68 14.39 -11.41
CA LEU A 59 -14.63 15.41 -11.36
C LEU A 59 -14.46 16.16 -12.70
N GLY A 60 -14.97 15.60 -13.82
CA GLY A 60 -14.75 16.14 -15.15
C GLY A 60 -13.28 16.13 -15.55
N LYS A 61 -12.53 15.12 -15.13
CA LYS A 61 -11.10 14.94 -15.39
C LYS A 61 -10.84 13.53 -15.87
N GLU A 62 -9.79 13.35 -16.67
CA GLU A 62 -9.31 12.01 -17.00
C GLU A 62 -8.69 11.33 -15.77
N ILE A 63 -8.91 10.02 -15.62
CA ILE A 63 -8.31 9.21 -14.54
C ILE A 63 -7.45 8.12 -15.15
N GLN A 64 -6.18 8.08 -14.77
CA GLN A 64 -5.27 6.99 -15.10
C GLN A 64 -5.03 6.12 -13.88
N LEU A 65 -5.53 4.89 -13.88
CA LEU A 65 -5.18 3.92 -12.86
C LEU A 65 -3.76 3.39 -13.10
N ILE A 66 -2.97 3.33 -12.05
CA ILE A 66 -1.57 2.87 -12.06
C ILE A 66 -1.40 1.82 -10.96
N VAL A 67 -0.77 0.70 -11.29
CA VAL A 67 -0.27 -0.27 -10.31
C VAL A 67 1.24 -0.35 -10.48
N THR A 68 1.97 -0.07 -9.42
CA THR A 68 3.45 -0.13 -9.41
C THR A 68 3.94 -1.57 -9.20
N THR A 69 5.24 -1.80 -9.36
CA THR A 69 5.85 -3.12 -9.18
C THR A 69 5.85 -3.59 -7.72
N ASP A 70 5.96 -2.65 -6.80
CA ASP A 70 6.00 -2.87 -5.36
C ASP A 70 5.59 -1.60 -4.59
N TYR A 71 5.47 -1.71 -3.28
CA TYR A 71 5.07 -0.61 -2.39
C TYR A 71 6.08 0.54 -2.38
N SER A 72 7.38 0.22 -2.41
CA SER A 72 8.45 1.23 -2.41
C SER A 72 8.41 2.07 -3.68
N SER A 73 8.18 1.46 -4.83
CA SER A 73 8.00 2.15 -6.11
C SER A 73 6.82 3.13 -6.09
N MET A 74 5.72 2.76 -5.42
CA MET A 74 4.56 3.64 -5.24
C MET A 74 4.86 4.82 -4.31
N ILE A 75 5.56 4.58 -3.19
CA ILE A 75 6.02 5.62 -2.27
C ILE A 75 6.91 6.63 -3.00
N GLU A 76 7.89 6.14 -3.78
CA GLU A 76 8.78 7.01 -4.55
C GLU A 76 8.06 7.73 -5.71
N ALA A 77 7.08 7.09 -6.36
CA ALA A 77 6.26 7.76 -7.37
C ALA A 77 5.47 8.93 -6.79
N MET A 78 4.92 8.78 -5.58
CA MET A 78 4.26 9.87 -4.84
C MET A 78 5.24 10.97 -4.47
N ARG A 79 6.40 10.61 -3.91
CA ARG A 79 7.45 11.54 -3.52
C ARG A 79 7.91 12.44 -4.67
N PHE A 80 8.01 11.89 -5.87
CA PHE A 80 8.44 12.64 -7.06
C PHE A 80 7.28 13.27 -7.85
N GLY A 81 6.05 13.31 -7.29
CA GLY A 81 4.88 13.90 -7.94
C GLY A 81 4.48 13.21 -9.25
N ARG A 82 4.79 11.92 -9.40
CA ARG A 82 4.44 11.11 -10.58
C ARG A 82 3.03 10.53 -10.49
N ILE A 83 2.41 10.57 -9.32
CA ILE A 83 1.02 10.21 -9.03
C ILE A 83 0.38 11.32 -8.20
N ASP A 84 -0.91 11.50 -8.32
CA ASP A 84 -1.68 12.57 -7.68
C ASP A 84 -2.47 12.07 -6.48
N LEU A 85 -3.08 10.87 -6.63
CA LEU A 85 -3.81 10.16 -5.60
C LEU A 85 -3.25 8.76 -5.47
N ALA A 86 -3.35 8.19 -4.26
CA ALA A 86 -2.95 6.82 -4.03
C ALA A 86 -3.78 6.14 -2.95
N TYR A 87 -4.11 4.87 -3.18
CA TYR A 87 -4.65 3.96 -2.19
C TYR A 87 -3.49 3.24 -1.52
N PHE A 88 -3.12 3.66 -0.31
CA PHE A 88 -2.00 3.12 0.46
C PHE A 88 -2.46 2.10 1.50
N GLY A 89 -1.59 1.17 1.89
CA GLY A 89 -1.71 0.52 3.19
C GLY A 89 -1.27 1.49 4.31
N PRO A 90 -1.72 1.31 5.56
CA PRO A 90 -1.38 2.25 6.65
C PRO A 90 0.12 2.47 6.86
N LEU A 91 0.95 1.41 6.80
CA LEU A 91 2.41 1.55 6.93
C LEU A 91 3.02 2.27 5.72
N SER A 92 2.67 1.88 4.50
CA SER A 92 3.18 2.53 3.29
C SER A 92 2.73 4.00 3.21
N TYR A 93 1.54 4.35 3.74
CA TYR A 93 1.12 5.74 3.92
C TYR A 93 2.06 6.49 4.88
N VAL A 94 2.33 5.93 6.07
CA VAL A 94 3.23 6.55 7.06
C VAL A 94 4.64 6.75 6.47
N MET A 95 5.14 5.77 5.73
CA MET A 95 6.42 5.87 5.02
C MET A 95 6.40 6.96 3.94
N ALA A 96 5.35 7.00 3.10
CA ALA A 96 5.20 8.03 2.07
C ALA A 96 5.07 9.43 2.69
N LYS A 97 4.30 9.56 3.79
CA LYS A 97 4.13 10.81 4.55
C LYS A 97 5.46 11.32 5.14
N SER A 98 6.36 10.42 5.53
CA SER A 98 7.69 10.81 6.02
C SER A 98 8.62 11.37 4.94
N LYS A 99 8.32 11.11 3.66
CA LYS A 99 9.16 11.48 2.50
C LYS A 99 8.52 12.51 1.57
N SER A 100 7.22 12.77 1.72
CA SER A 100 6.44 13.64 0.84
C SER A 100 5.30 14.33 1.57
N ASP A 101 4.89 15.48 1.04
CA ASP A 101 3.74 16.22 1.59
C ASP A 101 2.46 15.68 0.95
N ILE A 102 1.80 14.77 1.68
CA ILE A 102 0.53 14.14 1.30
C ILE A 102 -0.45 14.18 2.46
N GLU A 103 -1.73 14.08 2.16
CA GLU A 103 -2.79 14.05 3.17
C GLU A 103 -3.77 12.90 2.88
N PRO A 104 -4.17 12.14 3.91
CA PRO A 104 -5.20 11.12 3.76
C PRO A 104 -6.55 11.82 3.80
N PHE A 105 -7.53 11.31 3.06
CA PHE A 105 -8.84 11.98 2.97
C PHE A 105 -10.03 11.04 3.08
N ALA A 106 -9.89 9.77 2.75
CA ALA A 106 -10.97 8.80 2.81
C ALA A 106 -10.46 7.39 3.10
N VAL A 107 -11.30 6.58 3.74
CA VAL A 107 -11.12 5.14 3.94
C VAL A 107 -12.42 4.41 3.61
N MET A 108 -12.33 3.15 3.20
CA MET A 108 -13.50 2.30 3.05
C MET A 108 -14.09 1.94 4.41
N VAL A 109 -15.41 1.83 4.45
CA VAL A 109 -16.17 1.25 5.58
C VAL A 109 -16.54 -0.17 5.21
N VAL A 110 -16.17 -1.13 6.06
CA VAL A 110 -16.44 -2.56 5.90
C VAL A 110 -17.01 -3.08 7.22
N ASP A 111 -18.11 -3.81 7.18
CA ASP A 111 -18.84 -4.27 8.38
C ASP A 111 -19.15 -3.13 9.37
N GLY A 112 -19.57 -1.97 8.82
CA GLY A 112 -19.90 -0.76 9.58
C GLY A 112 -18.70 -0.03 10.21
N LYS A 113 -17.45 -0.40 9.88
CA LYS A 113 -16.24 0.14 10.52
C LYS A 113 -15.21 0.64 9.52
N PRO A 114 -14.49 1.75 9.83
CA PRO A 114 -13.34 2.22 9.07
C PRO A 114 -12.03 1.56 9.53
N THR A 115 -12.11 0.28 9.96
CA THR A 115 -10.98 -0.51 10.48
C THR A 115 -10.92 -1.87 9.80
N TYR A 116 -9.78 -2.54 9.91
CA TYR A 116 -9.55 -3.88 9.41
C TYR A 116 -8.57 -4.65 10.31
N ARG A 117 -8.41 -5.95 10.07
CA ARG A 117 -7.49 -6.81 10.82
C ARG A 117 -6.50 -7.52 9.91
N SER A 118 -5.36 -7.85 10.48
CA SER A 118 -4.47 -8.88 9.94
C SER A 118 -4.88 -10.25 10.49
N ILE A 119 -4.66 -11.29 9.68
CA ILE A 119 -4.75 -12.67 10.14
C ILE A 119 -3.40 -13.37 9.97
N ILE A 120 -3.15 -14.36 10.81
CA ILE A 120 -2.05 -15.31 10.64
C ILE A 120 -2.68 -16.66 10.31
N ILE A 121 -2.32 -17.19 9.13
CA ILE A 121 -2.74 -18.51 8.65
C ILE A 121 -1.57 -19.47 8.68
N ALA A 122 -1.88 -20.76 8.77
CA ALA A 122 -0.92 -21.86 8.65
C ALA A 122 -1.35 -22.83 7.56
N ASN A 123 -0.40 -23.55 6.99
CA ASN A 123 -0.70 -24.72 6.17
C ASN A 123 -1.39 -25.79 7.06
N ALA A 124 -2.47 -26.40 6.56
CA ALA A 124 -3.28 -27.33 7.34
C ALA A 124 -2.48 -28.56 7.80
N ASP A 125 -1.47 -28.96 7.04
CA ASP A 125 -0.62 -30.14 7.31
C ASP A 125 0.65 -29.81 8.11
N ALA A 126 0.90 -28.51 8.43
CA ALA A 126 2.10 -28.07 9.16
C ALA A 126 2.09 -28.39 10.67
N GLY A 127 0.93 -28.84 11.20
CA GLY A 127 0.79 -29.20 12.62
C GLY A 127 0.88 -28.01 13.57
N LEU A 128 0.48 -26.81 13.12
CA LEU A 128 0.47 -25.58 13.92
C LEU A 128 -0.92 -25.33 14.50
N ASP A 129 -1.03 -25.12 15.81
CA ASP A 129 -2.29 -24.86 16.52
C ASP A 129 -2.30 -23.50 17.22
N SER A 130 -1.14 -22.87 17.39
CA SER A 130 -0.96 -21.59 18.06
C SER A 130 0.17 -20.78 17.43
N PHE A 131 0.27 -19.50 17.79
CA PHE A 131 1.39 -18.65 17.37
C PHE A 131 2.75 -19.17 17.88
N ALA A 132 2.78 -19.82 19.06
CA ALA A 132 4.02 -20.34 19.62
C ALA A 132 4.61 -21.49 18.78
N ASP A 133 3.78 -22.23 18.03
CA ASP A 133 4.21 -23.34 17.19
C ASP A 133 4.95 -22.87 15.92
N ILE A 134 4.93 -21.56 15.63
CA ILE A 134 5.69 -20.95 14.54
C ILE A 134 7.21 -20.96 14.83
N LYS A 135 7.62 -21.20 16.07
CA LYS A 135 9.04 -21.32 16.41
C LYS A 135 9.74 -22.40 15.58
N GLY A 136 10.83 -22.01 14.91
CA GLY A 136 11.61 -22.89 14.01
C GLY A 136 10.96 -23.18 12.67
N LYS A 137 9.93 -22.42 12.28
CA LYS A 137 9.17 -22.59 11.04
C LYS A 137 9.45 -21.48 10.03
N ASN A 138 8.93 -21.64 8.80
CA ASN A 138 8.98 -20.66 7.73
C ASN A 138 7.70 -19.81 7.74
N MET A 139 7.85 -18.50 7.87
CA MET A 139 6.75 -17.53 7.86
C MET A 139 6.79 -16.68 6.59
N ALA A 140 5.73 -16.73 5.78
CA ALA A 140 5.58 -15.87 4.61
C ALA A 140 4.98 -14.52 5.00
N TYR A 141 5.63 -13.46 4.53
CA TYR A 141 5.16 -12.07 4.58
C TYR A 141 4.96 -11.54 3.16
N GLY A 142 4.09 -10.54 2.97
CA GLY A 142 3.93 -9.84 1.70
C GLY A 142 5.09 -8.88 1.42
N ASP A 143 4.79 -7.60 1.22
CA ASP A 143 5.81 -6.56 1.03
C ASP A 143 6.33 -6.04 2.39
N ARG A 144 7.59 -5.58 2.41
CA ARG A 144 8.22 -4.99 3.62
C ARG A 144 7.50 -3.73 4.12
N ALA A 145 6.86 -2.98 3.24
CA ALA A 145 6.04 -1.81 3.57
C ALA A 145 4.56 -2.14 3.81
N SER A 146 4.20 -3.44 3.87
CA SER A 146 2.84 -3.86 4.20
C SER A 146 2.57 -3.78 5.70
N THR A 147 1.40 -3.26 6.06
CA THR A 147 0.91 -3.24 7.44
C THR A 147 0.48 -4.64 7.88
N SER A 148 -0.57 -5.18 7.26
CA SER A 148 -1.22 -6.43 7.67
C SER A 148 -0.54 -7.70 7.17
N SER A 149 0.40 -7.58 6.21
CA SER A 149 1.18 -8.72 5.76
C SER A 149 2.66 -8.66 6.17
N HIS A 150 3.06 -7.70 7.01
CA HIS A 150 4.41 -7.65 7.58
C HIS A 150 4.40 -7.07 9.00
N LEU A 151 4.11 -5.76 9.17
CA LEU A 151 4.27 -5.07 10.45
C LEU A 151 3.43 -5.71 11.55
N ILE A 152 2.11 -5.84 11.32
CA ILE A 152 1.17 -6.37 12.32
C ILE A 152 1.48 -7.84 12.67
N PRO A 153 1.56 -8.79 11.71
CA PRO A 153 1.83 -10.18 12.08
C PRO A 153 3.16 -10.34 12.81
N LYS A 154 4.19 -9.59 12.45
CA LYS A 154 5.48 -9.60 13.14
C LYS A 154 5.37 -9.10 14.58
N THR A 155 4.62 -8.02 14.80
CA THR A 155 4.35 -7.48 16.15
C THR A 155 3.50 -8.46 16.97
N VAL A 156 2.46 -9.06 16.38
CA VAL A 156 1.61 -10.06 17.04
C VAL A 156 2.44 -11.27 17.52
N LEU A 157 3.34 -11.79 16.68
CA LEU A 157 4.22 -12.89 17.06
C LEU A 157 5.18 -12.50 18.19
N LEU A 158 5.73 -11.29 18.14
CA LEU A 158 6.59 -10.78 19.21
C LEU A 158 5.81 -10.62 20.53
N GLU A 159 4.67 -9.94 20.51
CA GLU A 159 3.94 -9.59 21.73
C GLU A 159 3.18 -10.79 22.35
N ARG A 160 2.58 -11.64 21.50
CA ARG A 160 1.69 -12.71 21.98
C ARG A 160 2.37 -14.08 22.12
N ALA A 161 3.54 -14.28 21.48
CA ALA A 161 4.29 -15.53 21.54
C ALA A 161 5.77 -15.35 21.90
N GLY A 162 6.28 -14.11 22.00
CA GLY A 162 7.69 -13.84 22.29
C GLY A 162 8.64 -14.25 21.16
N LEU A 163 8.13 -14.33 19.91
CA LEU A 163 8.89 -14.79 18.74
C LEU A 163 9.44 -13.61 17.93
N GLU A 164 10.74 -13.61 17.71
CA GLU A 164 11.44 -12.63 16.88
C GLU A 164 11.77 -13.23 15.50
N ALA A 165 11.48 -12.46 14.43
CA ALA A 165 11.82 -12.85 13.06
C ALA A 165 13.34 -13.01 12.90
N ASP A 166 13.74 -13.99 12.09
CA ASP A 166 15.15 -14.32 11.76
C ASP A 166 16.00 -14.79 12.99
N LYS A 167 15.35 -14.92 14.15
CA LYS A 167 15.93 -15.50 15.37
C LYS A 167 15.18 -16.75 15.81
N ASP A 168 13.86 -16.67 15.91
CA ASP A 168 13.00 -17.76 16.38
C ASP A 168 12.26 -18.45 15.23
N TYR A 169 12.13 -17.82 14.06
CA TYR A 169 11.53 -18.36 12.84
C TYR A 169 12.12 -17.66 11.60
N GLU A 170 12.08 -18.32 10.44
CA GLU A 170 12.58 -17.75 9.18
C GLU A 170 11.51 -16.87 8.51
N ALA A 171 11.86 -15.63 8.16
CA ALA A 171 10.96 -14.67 7.52
C ALA A 171 11.23 -14.58 6.01
N HIS A 172 10.22 -14.90 5.19
CA HIS A 172 10.29 -14.86 3.73
C HIS A 172 9.31 -13.82 3.18
N PHE A 173 9.78 -12.91 2.32
CA PHE A 173 8.95 -11.90 1.68
C PHE A 173 8.59 -12.35 0.27
N VAL A 174 7.28 -12.51 0.00
CA VAL A 174 6.75 -13.04 -1.27
C VAL A 174 6.02 -11.98 -2.10
N GLY A 175 5.98 -10.72 -1.63
CA GLY A 175 5.53 -9.53 -2.35
C GLY A 175 4.07 -9.17 -2.07
N THR A 176 3.11 -10.02 -2.42
CA THR A 176 1.68 -9.71 -2.35
C THR A 176 0.93 -10.60 -1.35
N HIS A 177 -0.26 -10.17 -0.93
CA HIS A 177 -1.08 -10.94 0.02
C HIS A 177 -1.61 -12.24 -0.58
N ASP A 178 -2.02 -12.23 -1.84
CA ASP A 178 -2.42 -13.44 -2.55
C ASP A 178 -1.27 -14.43 -2.68
N ALA A 179 -0.04 -13.95 -2.91
CA ALA A 179 1.15 -14.80 -2.91
C ALA A 179 1.40 -15.43 -1.52
N VAL A 180 1.17 -14.70 -0.42
CA VAL A 180 1.25 -15.28 0.94
C VAL A 180 0.26 -16.43 1.08
N ALA A 181 -1.02 -16.21 0.75
CA ALA A 181 -2.05 -17.24 0.86
C ALA A 181 -1.72 -18.48 0.02
N VAL A 182 -1.27 -18.28 -1.22
CA VAL A 182 -0.86 -19.37 -2.14
C VAL A 182 0.34 -20.14 -1.63
N ASN A 183 1.38 -19.46 -1.11
CA ASN A 183 2.56 -20.12 -0.57
C ASN A 183 2.22 -20.99 0.65
N VAL A 184 1.37 -20.48 1.56
CA VAL A 184 0.91 -21.24 2.71
C VAL A 184 0.03 -22.43 2.27
N ALA A 185 -0.96 -22.22 1.39
CA ALA A 185 -1.84 -23.29 0.93
C ALA A 185 -1.09 -24.42 0.22
N ASN A 186 0.01 -24.11 -0.47
CA ASN A 186 0.84 -25.10 -1.18
C ASN A 186 1.96 -25.71 -0.31
N GLY A 187 2.09 -25.32 0.97
CA GLY A 187 3.13 -25.82 1.87
C GLY A 187 4.54 -25.28 1.56
N ASN A 188 4.68 -24.21 0.77
CA ASN A 188 5.95 -23.51 0.54
C ASN A 188 6.36 -22.66 1.75
N ALA A 189 5.40 -22.32 2.60
CA ALA A 189 5.60 -21.73 3.92
C ALA A 189 4.68 -22.43 4.93
N ASP A 190 5.16 -22.59 6.16
CA ASP A 190 4.39 -23.23 7.25
C ASP A 190 3.25 -22.31 7.72
N ALA A 191 3.52 -20.99 7.76
CA ALA A 191 2.56 -19.95 8.15
C ALA A 191 2.72 -18.69 7.31
N GLY A 192 1.76 -17.77 7.42
CA GLY A 192 1.83 -16.48 6.72
C GLY A 192 0.91 -15.45 7.33
N GLY A 193 1.27 -14.17 7.17
CA GLY A 193 0.48 -13.04 7.62
C GLY A 193 -0.09 -12.25 6.45
N LEU A 194 -1.39 -11.90 6.50
CA LEU A 194 -2.04 -11.11 5.45
C LEU A 194 -3.28 -10.37 5.97
N SER A 195 -3.86 -9.49 5.14
CA SER A 195 -5.15 -8.86 5.42
C SER A 195 -6.27 -9.88 5.45
N GLU A 196 -7.15 -9.84 6.45
CA GLU A 196 -8.35 -10.66 6.52
C GLU A 196 -9.23 -10.48 5.28
N VAL A 197 -9.47 -9.24 4.86
CA VAL A 197 -10.28 -8.92 3.69
C VAL A 197 -9.71 -9.54 2.42
N ILE A 198 -8.39 -9.48 2.23
CA ILE A 198 -7.74 -10.08 1.05
C ILE A 198 -7.78 -11.61 1.14
N PHE A 199 -7.63 -12.19 2.33
CA PHE A 199 -7.78 -13.63 2.53
C PHE A 199 -9.17 -14.12 2.09
N GLU A 200 -10.22 -13.40 2.46
CA GLU A 200 -11.59 -13.71 2.00
C GLU A 200 -11.71 -13.55 0.47
N HIS A 201 -11.09 -12.49 -0.12
CA HIS A 201 -11.09 -12.32 -1.58
C HIS A 201 -10.46 -13.50 -2.32
N VAL A 202 -9.27 -13.94 -1.90
CA VAL A 202 -8.56 -15.04 -2.59
C VAL A 202 -9.27 -16.38 -2.40
N THR A 203 -9.94 -16.57 -1.27
CA THR A 203 -10.75 -17.75 -0.97
C THR A 203 -12.03 -17.78 -1.82
N ASP A 204 -12.79 -16.68 -1.85
CA ASP A 204 -14.03 -16.56 -2.63
C ASP A 204 -13.79 -16.76 -4.13
N ARG A 205 -12.63 -16.32 -4.63
CA ARG A 205 -12.23 -16.51 -6.03
C ARG A 205 -11.72 -17.92 -6.34
N GLY A 206 -11.58 -18.78 -5.34
CA GLY A 206 -11.03 -20.12 -5.49
C GLY A 206 -9.54 -20.15 -5.83
N LEU A 207 -8.79 -19.06 -5.54
CA LEU A 207 -7.34 -19.02 -5.77
C LEU A 207 -6.60 -20.01 -4.88
N ILE A 208 -7.14 -20.26 -3.68
CA ILE A 208 -6.70 -21.30 -2.75
C ILE A 208 -7.87 -22.17 -2.32
N ASP A 209 -7.59 -23.44 -2.01
CA ASP A 209 -8.53 -24.31 -1.30
C ASP A 209 -8.52 -23.94 0.19
N ARG A 210 -9.67 -23.49 0.72
CA ARG A 210 -9.82 -23.08 2.12
C ARG A 210 -9.43 -24.21 3.12
N ASN A 211 -9.59 -25.47 2.71
CA ASN A 211 -9.24 -26.61 3.55
C ASN A 211 -7.73 -26.85 3.69
N LYS A 212 -6.92 -26.24 2.81
CA LYS A 212 -5.45 -26.33 2.88
C LYS A 212 -4.83 -25.34 3.85
N VAL A 213 -5.63 -24.45 4.43
CA VAL A 213 -5.16 -23.43 5.36
C VAL A 213 -6.00 -23.40 6.62
N LYS A 214 -5.33 -23.14 7.75
CA LYS A 214 -5.93 -22.95 9.05
C LYS A 214 -5.66 -21.54 9.54
N VAL A 215 -6.65 -20.85 10.10
CA VAL A 215 -6.45 -19.55 10.76
C VAL A 215 -5.92 -19.82 12.16
N LEU A 216 -4.72 -19.33 12.48
CA LEU A 216 -4.13 -19.40 13.83
C LEU A 216 -4.65 -18.27 14.72
N GLY A 217 -4.96 -17.13 14.15
CA GLY A 217 -5.54 -16.04 14.91
C GLY A 217 -5.56 -14.70 14.15
N TYR A 218 -6.12 -13.72 14.82
CA TYR A 218 -6.33 -12.37 14.32
C TYR A 218 -5.56 -11.35 15.16
N SER A 219 -5.20 -10.23 14.52
CA SER A 219 -4.74 -9.05 15.24
C SER A 219 -5.90 -8.29 15.88
N ASP A 220 -5.58 -7.25 16.64
CA ASP A 220 -6.52 -6.18 16.94
C ASP A 220 -6.92 -5.42 15.66
N GLU A 221 -7.95 -4.58 15.74
CA GLU A 221 -8.38 -3.72 14.65
C GLU A 221 -7.44 -2.51 14.49
N PHE A 222 -7.16 -2.14 13.25
CA PHE A 222 -6.33 -1.00 12.87
C PHE A 222 -7.07 -0.12 11.86
N PRO A 223 -6.71 1.18 11.74
CA PRO A 223 -7.29 2.05 10.73
C PRO A 223 -7.18 1.44 9.34
N GLN A 224 -8.27 1.57 8.56
CA GLN A 224 -8.34 1.05 7.19
C GLN A 224 -7.32 1.76 6.27
N TYR A 225 -7.08 1.18 5.11
CA TYR A 225 -6.20 1.70 4.07
C TYR A 225 -6.65 3.09 3.62
N PRO A 226 -5.79 4.13 3.72
CA PRO A 226 -6.15 5.47 3.30
C PRO A 226 -6.07 5.66 1.80
N TRP A 227 -7.06 6.35 1.26
CA TRP A 227 -6.88 7.16 0.08
C TRP A 227 -6.18 8.45 0.48
N ALA A 228 -5.06 8.74 -0.14
CA ALA A 228 -4.28 9.95 0.11
C ALA A 228 -4.02 10.70 -1.20
N MET A 229 -3.84 12.01 -1.08
CA MET A 229 -3.52 12.89 -2.21
C MET A 229 -2.30 13.76 -1.88
N ARG A 230 -1.60 14.23 -2.90
CA ARG A 230 -0.53 15.22 -2.70
C ARG A 230 -1.12 16.54 -2.22
N SER A 231 -0.49 17.16 -1.20
CA SER A 231 -1.02 18.36 -0.53
C SER A 231 -1.03 19.61 -1.42
N ASN A 232 -0.19 19.65 -2.46
CA ASN A 232 -0.08 20.77 -3.39
C ASN A 232 -1.12 20.77 -4.54
N LEU A 233 -2.14 19.90 -4.49
CA LEU A 233 -3.32 20.03 -5.35
C LEU A 233 -4.10 21.30 -4.99
N ASP A 234 -4.79 21.86 -5.99
CA ASP A 234 -5.69 23.01 -5.80
C ASP A 234 -6.71 22.72 -4.68
N PRO A 235 -6.96 23.66 -3.74
CA PRO A 235 -7.85 23.43 -2.59
C PRO A 235 -9.28 23.05 -2.98
N GLU A 236 -9.81 23.62 -4.07
CA GLU A 236 -11.15 23.29 -4.56
C GLU A 236 -11.16 21.88 -5.15
N LEU A 237 -10.13 21.51 -5.91
CA LEU A 237 -9.99 20.15 -6.43
C LEU A 237 -9.88 19.11 -5.31
N LYS A 238 -9.10 19.38 -4.25
CA LYS A 238 -8.99 18.51 -3.08
C LYS A 238 -10.35 18.28 -2.42
N THR A 239 -11.11 19.35 -2.23
CA THR A 239 -12.46 19.27 -1.65
C THR A 239 -13.41 18.44 -2.54
N ARG A 240 -13.35 18.64 -3.85
CA ARG A 240 -14.15 17.87 -4.82
C ARG A 240 -13.78 16.39 -4.82
N ILE A 241 -12.49 16.07 -4.75
CA ILE A 241 -12.01 14.68 -4.67
C ILE A 241 -12.52 14.02 -3.38
N GLN A 242 -12.33 14.65 -2.22
CA GLN A 242 -12.81 14.10 -0.96
C GLN A 242 -14.33 13.87 -0.97
N ASN A 243 -15.10 14.86 -1.44
CA ASN A 243 -16.55 14.74 -1.53
C ASN A 243 -16.98 13.64 -2.49
N ALA A 244 -16.30 13.48 -3.62
CA ALA A 244 -16.57 12.41 -4.58
C ALA A 244 -16.45 11.03 -3.92
N PHE A 245 -15.44 10.80 -3.08
CA PHE A 245 -15.30 9.53 -2.35
C PHE A 245 -16.35 9.35 -1.24
N ILE A 246 -16.54 10.37 -0.40
CA ILE A 246 -17.46 10.27 0.76
C ILE A 246 -18.93 10.11 0.32
N GLN A 247 -19.28 10.59 -0.87
CA GLN A 247 -20.64 10.53 -1.40
C GLN A 247 -20.91 9.31 -2.29
N ILE A 248 -19.95 8.37 -2.41
CA ILE A 248 -20.18 7.14 -3.18
C ILE A 248 -21.28 6.33 -2.49
N ASP A 249 -22.40 6.16 -3.21
CA ASP A 249 -23.52 5.32 -2.83
C ASP A 249 -23.92 4.31 -3.94
N ASP A 250 -23.15 4.29 -5.04
CA ASP A 250 -23.37 3.37 -6.17
C ASP A 250 -23.10 1.92 -5.75
N PRO A 251 -24.13 1.04 -5.82
CA PRO A 251 -24.00 -0.34 -5.36
C PRO A 251 -22.99 -1.17 -6.17
N GLU A 252 -22.74 -0.83 -7.45
CA GLU A 252 -21.77 -1.54 -8.29
C GLU A 252 -20.35 -1.23 -7.83
N ILE A 253 -20.05 0.05 -7.55
CA ILE A 253 -18.77 0.48 -7.02
C ILE A 253 -18.53 -0.16 -5.65
N LEU A 254 -19.49 -0.02 -4.73
CA LEU A 254 -19.37 -0.53 -3.36
C LEU A 254 -19.20 -2.06 -3.36
N LYS A 255 -19.96 -2.78 -4.18
CA LYS A 255 -19.84 -4.23 -4.35
C LYS A 255 -18.48 -4.63 -4.91
N SER A 256 -17.94 -3.90 -5.90
CA SER A 256 -16.65 -4.21 -6.51
C SER A 256 -15.51 -4.05 -5.51
N LEU A 257 -15.61 -3.10 -4.60
CA LEU A 257 -14.65 -2.82 -3.54
C LEU A 257 -14.90 -3.61 -2.25
N LYS A 258 -16.02 -4.35 -2.16
CA LYS A 258 -16.52 -4.99 -0.92
C LYS A 258 -16.60 -3.99 0.24
N ALA A 259 -17.11 -2.80 -0.03
CA ALA A 259 -17.28 -1.73 0.92
C ALA A 259 -18.77 -1.38 1.06
N GLU A 260 -19.14 -0.78 2.18
CA GLU A 260 -20.48 -0.25 2.47
C GLU A 260 -20.55 1.26 2.24
N GLY A 261 -19.40 1.92 2.06
CA GLY A 261 -19.25 3.35 1.87
C GLY A 261 -17.83 3.80 2.16
N PHE A 262 -17.67 5.11 2.28
CA PHE A 262 -16.41 5.74 2.64
C PHE A 262 -16.59 6.68 3.83
N ALA A 263 -15.57 6.75 4.69
CA ALA A 263 -15.50 7.66 5.82
C ALA A 263 -14.28 8.58 5.72
N PRO A 264 -14.34 9.81 6.27
CA PRO A 264 -13.17 10.67 6.39
C PRO A 264 -12.13 10.06 7.34
N ILE A 265 -10.86 10.36 7.09
CA ILE A 265 -9.71 9.91 7.90
C ILE A 265 -8.69 11.03 7.99
N THR A 266 -7.88 11.03 9.04
CA THR A 266 -6.82 12.00 9.27
C THR A 266 -5.46 11.34 9.47
N ASP A 267 -4.37 12.09 9.35
CA ASP A 267 -3.02 11.59 9.60
C ASP A 267 -2.83 11.09 11.05
N ALA A 268 -3.53 11.69 12.01
CA ALA A 268 -3.45 11.32 13.42
C ALA A 268 -3.97 9.90 13.69
N ASP A 269 -4.91 9.40 12.89
CA ASP A 269 -5.46 8.05 13.03
C ASP A 269 -4.38 6.97 12.79
N TYR A 270 -3.30 7.29 12.06
CA TYR A 270 -2.17 6.39 11.79
C TYR A 270 -1.05 6.45 12.83
N ASN A 271 -1.22 7.17 13.95
CA ASN A 271 -0.22 7.22 15.02
C ASN A 271 -0.02 5.84 15.69
N VAL A 272 -1.02 4.99 15.70
CA VAL A 272 -0.90 3.60 16.16
C VAL A 272 0.11 2.81 15.32
N ILE A 273 0.15 3.03 14.00
CA ILE A 273 1.11 2.41 13.09
C ILE A 273 2.53 2.94 13.34
N ARG A 274 2.67 4.25 13.61
CA ARG A 274 3.95 4.86 13.98
C ARG A 274 4.49 4.29 15.29
N ALA A 275 3.63 4.14 16.29
CA ALA A 275 3.99 3.55 17.57
C ALA A 275 4.45 2.09 17.43
N MET A 276 3.73 1.29 16.63
CA MET A 276 4.08 -0.11 16.35
C MET A 276 5.43 -0.24 15.64
N GLY A 277 5.72 0.65 14.66
CA GLY A 277 7.05 0.70 14.04
C GLY A 277 8.16 0.99 15.04
N GLY A 278 7.91 1.84 16.02
CA GLY A 278 8.82 2.12 17.11
C GLY A 278 9.15 0.88 17.96
N LEU A 279 8.17 -0.01 18.22
CA LEU A 279 8.41 -1.27 18.93
C LEU A 279 9.39 -2.20 18.19
N LEU A 280 9.37 -2.18 16.86
CA LEU A 280 10.26 -2.97 16.01
C LEU A 280 11.54 -2.21 15.62
N ASN A 281 11.80 -1.04 16.19
CA ASN A 281 12.92 -0.15 15.87
C ASN A 281 13.01 0.22 14.37
N LEU A 282 11.88 0.39 13.69
CA LEU A 282 11.82 0.76 12.30
C LEU A 282 12.01 2.27 12.12
N ASP A 283 12.92 2.66 11.23
CA ASP A 283 13.09 4.05 10.79
C ASP A 283 12.40 4.21 9.42
N PHE A 284 11.18 4.72 9.43
CA PHE A 284 10.35 4.85 8.22
C PHE A 284 10.96 5.78 7.15
N SER A 285 11.89 6.66 7.53
CA SER A 285 12.58 7.54 6.57
C SER A 285 13.65 6.80 5.75
N LYS A 286 14.12 5.66 6.26
CA LYS A 286 15.18 4.83 5.64
C LYS A 286 14.66 3.57 4.95
N MET A 287 13.40 3.25 5.14
CA MET A 287 12.76 2.08 4.54
C MET A 287 12.31 2.33 3.09
#